data_2a612b4f67775741e209ac6507bcc1d5
#
_entry.id   2a612b4f67775741e209ac6507bcc1d5
#
_cell.length_a   1.000
_cell.length_b   1.000
_cell.length_c   1.000
_cell.angle_alpha   90.00
_cell.angle_beta   90.00
_cell.angle_gamma   90.00
#
_symmetry.space_group_name_H-M   'P 1'
#
loop_
_entity.id
_entity.type
_entity.pdbx_description
1 polymer ?
#
loop_
_entity_poly.entity_id
_entity_poly.type
_entity_poly.pdbx_seq_one_letter_code
_entity_poly.pdbx_strand_id
1 'polypeptide(L)'
;ALEYVVTKRVFGFDDTKTEKYVAKSVRSGQMSFSKTCAKVSRLCGIHRKVVDLVVSGLVDMMAEDIDDGKSVQLGEFGIFRPTIKAKSADTAEGVTASNIVRKRIVFTPGKIFQRTLGEMSVTRSIPVDTDYTDGSSSGGNGSGGNQGGGNQGGDGGLDENPLG
;
A
#
# COMPACT_ATOMS: atom_id res chain seq x y z
N ALA A 1 15.90 10.26 -1.68
CA ALA A 1 16.69 9.11 -1.23
C ALA A 1 15.78 8.03 -0.69
N LEU A 2 16.07 6.78 -0.98
CA LEU A 2 15.42 5.62 -0.36
C LEU A 2 16.22 5.25 0.88
N GLU A 3 15.54 5.17 2.02
CA GLU A 3 16.19 4.75 3.25
C GLU A 3 16.05 3.24 3.46
N TYR A 4 17.09 2.63 4.04
CA TYR A 4 17.05 1.22 4.42
C TYR A 4 17.64 1.01 5.82
N VAL A 5 17.10 0.01 6.51
CA VAL A 5 17.65 -0.49 7.78
C VAL A 5 18.20 -1.90 7.57
N VAL A 6 19.18 -2.26 8.36
CA VAL A 6 19.74 -3.61 8.36
C VAL A 6 19.04 -4.41 9.45
N THR A 7 18.40 -5.50 9.08
CA THR A 7 17.70 -6.41 10.01
C THR A 7 18.33 -7.79 9.96
N LYS A 8 18.39 -8.43 11.10
CA LYS A 8 18.83 -9.82 11.24
C LYS A 8 17.69 -10.75 10.83
N ARG A 9 17.98 -11.74 10.01
CA ARG A 9 16.98 -12.71 9.55
C ARG A 9 17.53 -14.12 9.65
N VAL A 10 16.73 -15.00 10.23
CA VAL A 10 17.05 -16.44 10.28
C VAL A 10 16.52 -17.09 9.02
N PHE A 11 17.37 -17.71 8.23
CA PHE A 11 16.98 -18.45 7.05
C PHE A 11 16.78 -19.93 7.43
N GLY A 12 15.51 -20.40 7.31
CA GLY A 12 15.11 -21.76 7.67
C GLY A 12 15.31 -22.81 6.58
N PHE A 13 16.10 -22.51 5.53
CA PHE A 13 16.33 -23.46 4.42
C PHE A 13 17.44 -24.47 4.74
N ASP A 14 18.32 -24.17 5.70
CA ASP A 14 19.36 -25.06 6.15
C ASP A 14 19.06 -25.50 7.58
N ASP A 15 19.31 -26.76 7.92
CA ASP A 15 19.19 -27.34 9.26
C ASP A 15 20.02 -26.57 10.31
N THR A 16 20.92 -25.70 9.85
CA THR A 16 21.84 -24.90 10.69
C THR A 16 21.29 -23.54 11.12
N LYS A 17 20.02 -23.17 10.76
CA LYS A 17 19.40 -21.87 11.11
C LYS A 17 20.36 -20.68 10.98
N THR A 18 20.98 -20.55 9.81
CA THR A 18 21.99 -19.50 9.58
C THR A 18 21.37 -18.11 9.70
N GLU A 19 21.90 -17.31 10.60
CA GLU A 19 21.52 -15.91 10.75
C GLU A 19 22.26 -15.05 9.74
N LYS A 20 21.52 -14.26 8.95
CA LYS A 20 22.08 -13.32 7.98
C LYS A 20 21.46 -11.94 8.15
N TYR A 21 22.22 -10.92 7.80
CA TYR A 21 21.73 -9.55 7.77
C TYR A 21 21.20 -9.20 6.40
N VAL A 22 20.01 -8.60 6.34
CA VAL A 22 19.36 -8.17 5.11
C VAL A 22 18.99 -6.70 5.19
N ALA A 23 19.10 -6.00 4.07
CA ALA A 23 18.61 -4.64 3.96
C ALA A 23 17.09 -4.65 3.75
N LYS A 24 16.37 -3.88 4.56
CA LYS A 24 14.92 -3.68 4.43
C LYS A 24 14.67 -2.19 4.17
N SER A 25 13.93 -1.88 3.10
CA SER A 25 13.56 -0.51 2.78
C SER A 25 12.62 0.07 3.82
N VAL A 26 12.86 1.32 4.19
CA VAL A 26 11.98 2.12 5.07
C VAL A 26 11.14 3.04 4.20
N ARG A 27 9.85 3.10 4.47
CA ARG A 27 8.94 4.02 3.78
C ARG A 27 8.92 5.35 4.51
N SER A 28 9.29 6.43 3.82
CA SER A 28 9.25 7.78 4.37
C SER A 28 7.84 8.38 4.47
N GLY A 29 6.84 7.73 3.87
CA GLY A 29 5.46 8.17 3.95
C GLY A 29 4.61 7.71 2.77
N GLN A 30 3.34 8.07 2.80
CA GLN A 30 2.38 7.82 1.74
C GLN A 30 1.70 9.12 1.32
N MET A 31 1.68 9.40 0.03
CA MET A 31 0.90 10.50 -0.53
C MET A 31 -0.54 10.04 -0.76
N SER A 32 -1.51 10.73 -0.17
CA SER A 32 -2.91 10.42 -0.37
C SER A 32 -3.38 10.80 -1.78
N PHE A 33 -4.41 10.13 -2.27
CA PHE A 33 -5.02 10.41 -3.58
C PHE A 33 -5.41 11.88 -3.75
N SER A 34 -6.04 12.46 -2.73
CA SER A 34 -6.42 13.87 -2.71
C SER A 34 -5.21 14.83 -2.87
N LYS A 35 -4.09 14.55 -2.20
CA LYS A 35 -2.85 15.31 -2.35
C LYS A 35 -2.23 15.13 -3.73
N THR A 36 -2.32 13.92 -4.30
CA THR A 36 -1.87 13.62 -5.66
C THR A 36 -2.65 14.44 -6.68
N CYS A 37 -3.99 14.43 -6.63
CA CYS A 37 -4.83 15.22 -7.52
C CYS A 37 -4.56 16.72 -7.40
N ALA A 38 -4.34 17.23 -6.17
CA ALA A 38 -4.00 18.64 -5.96
C ALA A 38 -2.63 19.02 -6.55
N LYS A 39 -1.65 18.10 -6.48
CA LYS A 39 -0.33 18.32 -7.07
C LYS A 39 -0.38 18.32 -8.60
N VAL A 40 -1.09 17.35 -9.21
CA VAL A 40 -1.29 17.28 -10.65
C VAL A 40 -2.06 18.50 -11.15
N SER A 41 -3.13 18.92 -10.46
CA SER A 41 -3.89 20.12 -10.76
C SER A 41 -2.99 21.38 -10.88
N ARG A 42 -2.08 21.56 -9.96
CA ARG A 42 -1.09 22.65 -10.00
C ARG A 42 -0.11 22.54 -11.16
N LEU A 43 0.34 21.33 -11.47
CA LEU A 43 1.29 21.11 -12.57
C LEU A 43 0.67 21.33 -13.96
N CYS A 44 -0.59 20.91 -14.13
CA CYS A 44 -1.30 20.95 -15.41
C CYS A 44 -2.16 22.20 -15.59
N GLY A 45 -2.37 23.01 -14.55
CA GLY A 45 -3.23 24.18 -14.59
C GLY A 45 -4.72 23.87 -14.74
N ILE A 46 -5.18 22.66 -14.38
CA ILE A 46 -6.57 22.22 -14.48
C ILE A 46 -7.19 22.07 -13.08
N HIS A 47 -8.51 22.18 -13.02
CA HIS A 47 -9.22 22.07 -11.75
C HIS A 47 -9.08 20.68 -11.13
N ARG A 48 -8.84 20.59 -9.81
CA ARG A 48 -8.61 19.35 -9.08
C ARG A 48 -9.69 18.27 -9.29
N LYS A 49 -10.97 18.67 -9.36
CA LYS A 49 -12.06 17.72 -9.60
C LYS A 49 -12.02 17.09 -10.99
N VAL A 50 -11.47 17.80 -11.98
CA VAL A 50 -11.25 17.26 -13.32
C VAL A 50 -10.16 16.19 -13.29
N VAL A 51 -9.07 16.43 -12.54
CA VAL A 51 -8.02 15.42 -12.32
C VAL A 51 -8.60 14.18 -11.65
N ASP A 52 -9.39 14.34 -10.61
CA ASP A 52 -10.06 13.27 -9.89
C ASP A 52 -10.95 12.42 -10.82
N LEU A 53 -11.78 13.08 -11.61
CA LEU A 53 -12.65 12.42 -12.59
C LEU A 53 -11.86 11.63 -13.64
N VAL A 54 -10.80 12.22 -14.20
CA VAL A 54 -9.96 11.57 -15.22
C VAL A 54 -9.24 10.36 -14.63
N VAL A 55 -8.66 10.48 -13.43
CA VAL A 55 -7.97 9.35 -12.81
C VAL A 55 -8.94 8.24 -12.40
N SER A 56 -10.13 8.59 -11.90
CA SER A 56 -11.17 7.60 -11.60
C SER A 56 -11.62 6.85 -12.84
N GLY A 57 -11.90 7.57 -13.95
CA GLY A 57 -12.24 6.94 -15.23
C GLY A 57 -11.13 6.05 -15.78
N LEU A 58 -9.86 6.45 -15.60
CA LEU A 58 -8.72 5.61 -15.98
C LEU A 58 -8.71 4.31 -15.18
N VAL A 59 -8.96 4.37 -13.88
CA VAL A 59 -9.01 3.18 -13.00
C VAL A 59 -10.15 2.25 -13.41
N ASP A 60 -11.33 2.81 -13.71
CA ASP A 60 -12.49 2.02 -14.14
C ASP A 60 -12.22 1.30 -15.47
N MET A 61 -11.67 2.00 -16.46
CA MET A 61 -11.27 1.41 -17.74
C MET A 61 -10.21 0.31 -17.55
N MET A 62 -9.20 0.57 -16.70
CA MET A 62 -8.17 -0.43 -16.41
C MET A 62 -8.74 -1.66 -15.73
N ALA A 63 -9.71 -1.50 -14.85
CA ALA A 63 -10.35 -2.63 -14.16
C ALA A 63 -11.08 -3.54 -15.15
N GLU A 64 -11.81 -2.96 -16.12
CA GLU A 64 -12.50 -3.68 -17.18
C GLU A 64 -11.51 -4.45 -18.08
N ASP A 65 -10.48 -3.79 -18.60
CA ASP A 65 -9.49 -4.45 -19.46
C ASP A 65 -8.68 -5.54 -18.74
N ILE A 66 -8.36 -5.35 -17.46
CA ILE A 66 -7.66 -6.35 -16.66
C ILE A 66 -8.56 -7.55 -16.35
N ASP A 67 -9.86 -7.35 -16.14
CA ASP A 67 -10.83 -8.44 -15.95
C ASP A 67 -10.95 -9.29 -17.22
N ASP A 68 -10.88 -8.66 -18.39
CA ASP A 68 -10.78 -9.33 -19.69
C ASP A 68 -9.43 -10.06 -19.92
N GLY A 69 -8.49 -9.98 -18.97
CA GLY A 69 -7.17 -10.59 -19.09
C GLY A 69 -6.18 -9.81 -19.96
N LYS A 70 -6.53 -8.59 -20.38
CA LYS A 70 -5.66 -7.73 -21.18
C LYS A 70 -4.59 -7.05 -20.35
N SER A 71 -3.46 -6.72 -20.99
CA SER A 71 -2.43 -5.86 -20.40
C SER A 71 -2.71 -4.42 -20.77
N VAL A 72 -2.66 -3.52 -19.81
CA VAL A 72 -2.88 -2.09 -20.00
C VAL A 72 -1.55 -1.35 -20.02
N GLN A 73 -1.25 -0.68 -21.12
CA GLN A 73 -0.06 0.15 -21.30
C GLN A 73 -0.42 1.64 -21.17
N LEU A 74 0.25 2.33 -20.25
CA LEU A 74 0.07 3.76 -20.00
C LEU A 74 1.32 4.56 -20.41
N GLY A 75 1.78 4.35 -21.63
CA GLY A 75 2.94 5.06 -22.20
C GLY A 75 4.18 4.94 -21.29
N GLU A 76 4.79 6.07 -20.98
CA GLU A 76 5.99 6.13 -20.13
C GLU A 76 5.74 5.81 -18.64
N PHE A 77 4.47 5.75 -18.22
CA PHE A 77 4.14 5.32 -16.87
C PHE A 77 4.50 3.85 -16.66
N GLY A 78 4.15 2.99 -17.62
CA GLY A 78 4.45 1.58 -17.55
C GLY A 78 3.29 0.69 -18.01
N ILE A 79 3.40 -0.59 -17.69
CA ILE A 79 2.48 -1.63 -18.12
C ILE A 79 1.94 -2.39 -16.91
N PHE A 80 0.64 -2.55 -16.86
CA PHE A 80 -0.06 -3.39 -15.88
C PHE A 80 -0.49 -4.68 -16.56
N ARG A 81 -0.12 -5.83 -15.98
CA ARG A 81 -0.45 -7.15 -16.53
C ARG A 81 -1.10 -8.02 -15.46
N PRO A 82 -2.28 -8.60 -15.74
CA PRO A 82 -2.82 -9.65 -14.90
C PRO A 82 -1.97 -10.91 -15.01
N THR A 83 -1.70 -11.56 -13.90
CA THR A 83 -0.98 -12.82 -13.81
C THR A 83 -1.60 -13.73 -12.76
N ILE A 84 -1.33 -15.02 -12.88
CA ILE A 84 -1.74 -16.03 -11.91
C ILE A 84 -0.51 -16.66 -11.25
N LYS A 85 -0.67 -17.09 -10.01
CA LYS A 85 0.21 -18.05 -9.35
C LYS A 85 -0.55 -19.35 -9.17
N ALA A 86 -0.04 -20.43 -9.72
CA ALA A 86 -0.63 -21.75 -9.61
C ALA A 86 0.33 -22.73 -8.93
N LYS A 87 -0.21 -23.80 -8.37
CA LYS A 87 0.55 -24.98 -7.95
C LYS A 87 0.81 -25.84 -9.18
N SER A 88 1.98 -26.46 -9.24
CA SER A 88 2.28 -27.48 -10.25
C SER A 88 1.48 -28.77 -10.01
N ALA A 89 1.23 -29.50 -11.07
CA ALA A 89 0.70 -30.86 -11.04
C ALA A 89 1.61 -31.79 -11.85
N ASP A 90 1.56 -33.07 -11.58
CA ASP A 90 2.44 -34.05 -12.24
C ASP A 90 2.01 -34.37 -13.69
N THR A 91 0.76 -34.08 -14.03
CA THR A 91 0.20 -34.30 -15.39
C THR A 91 -0.47 -33.03 -15.90
N ALA A 92 -0.57 -32.87 -17.21
CA ALA A 92 -1.23 -31.73 -17.83
C ALA A 92 -2.73 -31.67 -17.48
N GLU A 93 -3.38 -32.81 -17.42
CA GLU A 93 -4.80 -32.94 -17.06
C GLU A 93 -5.06 -32.62 -15.58
N GLY A 94 -4.04 -32.79 -14.74
CA GLY A 94 -4.10 -32.43 -13.32
C GLY A 94 -4.08 -30.93 -13.06
N VAL A 95 -3.75 -30.08 -14.05
CA VAL A 95 -3.80 -28.64 -13.92
C VAL A 95 -5.20 -28.14 -14.17
N THR A 96 -5.89 -27.78 -13.11
CA THR A 96 -7.26 -27.24 -13.13
C THR A 96 -7.32 -25.85 -12.53
N ALA A 97 -8.47 -25.18 -12.64
CA ALA A 97 -8.67 -23.85 -12.03
C ALA A 97 -8.45 -23.86 -10.50
N SER A 98 -8.64 -25.00 -9.85
CA SER A 98 -8.38 -25.18 -8.41
C SER A 98 -6.89 -25.10 -8.04
N ASN A 99 -6.00 -25.27 -8.99
CA ASN A 99 -4.56 -25.11 -8.80
C ASN A 99 -4.14 -23.62 -8.72
N ILE A 100 -5.02 -22.71 -9.15
CA ILE A 100 -4.75 -21.27 -9.10
C ILE A 100 -4.84 -20.80 -7.65
N VAL A 101 -3.69 -20.49 -7.07
CA VAL A 101 -3.58 -20.06 -5.67
C VAL A 101 -3.90 -18.58 -5.54
N ARG A 102 -3.48 -17.76 -6.52
CA ARG A 102 -3.59 -16.30 -6.42
C ARG A 102 -3.58 -15.63 -7.80
N LYS A 103 -4.48 -14.66 -7.99
CA LYS A 103 -4.44 -13.68 -9.09
C LYS A 103 -3.67 -12.44 -8.63
N ARG A 104 -2.89 -11.82 -9.50
CA ARG A 104 -2.09 -10.63 -9.19
C ARG A 104 -2.03 -9.71 -10.41
N ILE A 105 -1.82 -8.43 -10.14
CA ILE A 105 -1.42 -7.47 -11.16
C ILE A 105 0.07 -7.20 -10.99
N VAL A 106 0.83 -7.36 -12.06
CA VAL A 106 2.25 -7.04 -12.11
C VAL A 106 2.41 -5.73 -12.86
N PHE A 107 3.04 -4.78 -12.19
CA PHE A 107 3.42 -3.49 -12.76
C PHE A 107 4.86 -3.56 -13.26
N THR A 108 5.06 -3.18 -14.52
CA THR A 108 6.39 -2.99 -15.11
C THR A 108 6.58 -1.50 -15.35
N PRO A 109 7.51 -0.83 -14.66
CA PRO A 109 7.70 0.61 -14.79
C PRO A 109 8.18 1.00 -16.19
N GLY A 110 7.68 2.14 -16.66
CA GLY A 110 8.15 2.74 -17.90
C GLY A 110 9.52 3.42 -17.76
N LYS A 111 10.05 3.94 -18.87
CA LYS A 111 11.42 4.49 -18.95
C LYS A 111 11.71 5.59 -17.93
N ILE A 112 10.73 6.47 -17.66
CA ILE A 112 10.87 7.57 -16.67
C ILE A 112 11.14 6.98 -15.28
N PHE A 113 10.33 6.02 -14.85
CA PHE A 113 10.50 5.41 -13.54
C PHE A 113 11.76 4.54 -13.45
N GLN A 114 12.14 3.86 -14.52
CA GLN A 114 13.39 3.10 -14.57
C GLN A 114 14.61 4.02 -14.37
N ARG A 115 14.64 5.17 -15.06
CA ARG A 115 15.69 6.18 -14.89
C ARG A 115 15.69 6.73 -13.46
N THR A 116 14.51 7.12 -12.93
CA THR A 116 14.40 7.62 -11.56
C THR A 116 14.89 6.62 -10.52
N LEU A 117 14.60 5.32 -10.73
CA LEU A 117 15.11 4.26 -9.85
C LEU A 117 16.61 4.09 -9.93
N GLY A 118 17.19 4.22 -11.15
CA GLY A 118 18.65 4.13 -11.36
C GLY A 118 19.41 5.31 -10.75
N GLU A 119 18.81 6.50 -10.75
CA GLU A 119 19.41 7.73 -10.20
C GLU A 119 19.11 7.93 -8.70
N MET A 120 18.24 7.10 -8.13
CA MET A 120 17.81 7.22 -6.74
C MET A 120 18.94 6.89 -5.78
N SER A 121 19.31 7.85 -4.94
CA SER A 121 20.27 7.61 -3.86
C SER A 121 19.66 6.73 -2.77
N VAL A 122 20.49 5.87 -2.20
CA VAL A 122 20.10 4.96 -1.11
C VAL A 122 20.93 5.29 0.12
N THR A 123 20.27 5.54 1.24
CA THR A 123 20.92 5.93 2.50
C THR A 123 20.55 4.94 3.60
N ARG A 124 21.56 4.53 4.38
CA ARG A 124 21.32 3.71 5.56
C ARG A 124 20.75 4.57 6.67
N SER A 125 19.56 4.21 7.13
CA SER A 125 18.96 4.77 8.35
C SER A 125 19.47 3.98 9.55
N ILE A 126 19.88 4.68 10.60
CA ILE A 126 20.25 4.01 11.86
C ILE A 126 18.92 3.64 12.52
N PRO A 127 18.65 2.36 12.81
CA PRO A 127 17.45 2.01 13.55
C PRO A 127 17.52 2.65 14.92
N VAL A 128 16.54 3.46 15.27
CA VAL A 128 16.22 3.71 16.67
C VAL A 128 15.73 2.36 17.17
N ASP A 129 16.39 1.79 18.20
CA ASP A 129 16.04 0.49 18.78
C ASP A 129 14.54 0.43 19.13
N THR A 130 13.77 -0.05 18.21
CA THR A 130 12.40 -0.50 18.43
C THR A 130 12.36 -1.92 17.92
N ASP A 131 12.16 -2.86 18.82
CA ASP A 131 11.83 -4.24 18.52
C ASP A 131 10.67 -4.28 17.52
N TYR A 132 10.98 -4.36 16.23
CA TYR A 132 10.01 -4.70 15.20
C TYR A 132 9.78 -6.21 15.24
N THR A 133 8.93 -6.63 16.16
CA THR A 133 8.22 -7.89 16.00
C THR A 133 7.33 -7.74 14.77
N ASP A 134 7.59 -8.57 13.79
CA ASP A 134 6.75 -8.75 12.59
C ASP A 134 5.36 -9.17 13.07
N GLY A 135 4.46 -8.18 13.18
CA GLY A 135 3.10 -8.37 13.65
C GLY A 135 2.22 -9.01 12.59
N SER A 136 2.44 -10.29 12.34
CA SER A 136 1.40 -11.19 11.88
C SER A 136 0.62 -11.65 13.11
N SER A 137 -0.43 -10.97 13.50
CA SER A 137 -1.34 -11.40 14.53
C SER A 137 -2.74 -10.95 14.17
N SER A 138 -3.52 -11.86 13.76
CA SER A 138 -4.54 -12.58 14.51
C SER A 138 -5.11 -11.81 15.70
N GLY A 139 -6.41 -11.46 15.57
CA GLY A 139 -7.22 -10.81 16.58
C GLY A 139 -7.18 -11.47 17.94
N GLY A 140 -7.21 -10.64 18.94
CA GLY A 140 -7.39 -11.02 20.32
C GLY A 140 -8.18 -9.95 21.03
N ASN A 141 -9.44 -10.24 21.22
CA ASN A 141 -10.42 -9.57 22.08
C ASN A 141 -9.90 -9.53 23.52
N GLY A 142 -9.95 -8.37 24.17
CA GLY A 142 -9.60 -8.23 25.57
C GLY A 142 -10.33 -7.05 26.23
N SER A 143 -11.49 -7.36 26.73
CA SER A 143 -12.33 -6.58 27.66
C SER A 143 -11.60 -6.21 28.95
N GLY A 144 -11.90 -5.03 29.49
CA GLY A 144 -11.87 -4.88 30.95
C GLY A 144 -11.38 -3.57 31.52
N GLY A 145 -12.28 -2.88 32.21
CA GLY A 145 -11.99 -2.16 33.44
C GLY A 145 -11.99 -0.64 33.38
N ASN A 146 -13.06 -0.07 33.45
CA ASN A 146 -13.86 0.70 34.42
C ASN A 146 -13.13 1.28 35.65
N GLN A 147 -13.46 2.51 35.90
CA GLN A 147 -13.56 3.35 37.11
C GLN A 147 -12.82 4.67 36.92
N GLY A 148 -13.40 5.83 37.13
CA GLY A 148 -14.48 6.30 37.95
C GLY A 148 -14.11 7.67 38.46
N GLY A 149 -15.11 8.55 38.63
CA GLY A 149 -14.96 9.86 39.25
C GLY A 149 -15.25 10.99 38.27
N GLY A 150 -16.33 11.61 38.26
CA GLY A 150 -17.13 12.22 39.29
C GLY A 150 -16.74 13.64 39.51
N ASN A 151 -17.48 14.60 38.96
CA ASN A 151 -17.93 15.82 39.65
C ASN A 151 -18.80 16.70 38.71
N GLN A 152 -19.89 16.91 39.08
CA GLN A 152 -20.93 17.88 39.42
C GLN A 152 -20.70 19.34 38.99
N GLY A 153 -21.84 19.91 38.54
CA GLY A 153 -22.25 21.29 38.78
C GLY A 153 -22.11 22.17 37.54
N GLY A 154 -23.17 22.70 37.09
CA GLY A 154 -24.20 23.58 37.46
C GLY A 154 -24.59 24.37 36.24
N ASP A 155 -25.76 24.26 35.80
CA ASP A 155 -26.85 25.22 35.86
C ASP A 155 -26.67 26.53 35.05
N GLY A 156 -27.74 26.80 34.31
CA GLY A 156 -28.16 28.17 34.06
C GLY A 156 -28.22 28.60 32.61
N GLY A 157 -29.41 28.68 32.08
CA GLY A 157 -29.82 29.86 31.35
C GLY A 157 -30.32 29.65 29.93
N LEU A 158 -31.58 29.48 29.79
CA LEU A 158 -32.46 29.80 28.66
C LEU A 158 -32.21 31.23 28.14
N ASP A 159 -32.30 31.45 26.83
CA ASP A 159 -33.24 32.37 26.22
C ASP A 159 -33.01 32.42 24.69
N GLU A 160 -34.01 31.92 24.04
CA GLU A 160 -34.96 32.56 23.11
C GLU A 160 -34.39 33.28 21.89
N ASN A 161 -34.72 32.70 20.74
CA ASN A 161 -34.93 33.32 19.43
C ASN A 161 -35.90 34.53 19.55
N PRO A 162 -35.88 35.58 18.69
CA PRO A 162 -36.51 35.41 17.39
C PRO A 162 -35.97 36.31 16.25
N LEU A 163 -36.20 35.81 15.03
CA LEU A 163 -36.62 36.50 13.81
C LEU A 163 -36.06 37.90 13.47
N GLY A 164 -35.39 37.97 12.30
CA GLY A 164 -35.10 39.11 11.52
C GLY A 164 -34.47 38.70 10.20
#